data_fa4276c4f6e83004ed009ee7114349eb
#
_entry.id   fa4276c4f6e83004ed009ee7114349eb
#
_cell.length_a   1.000
_cell.length_b   1.000
_cell.length_c   1.000
_cell.angle_alpha   90.00
_cell.angle_beta   90.00
_cell.angle_gamma   90.00
#
_symmetry.space_group_name_H-M   'P 1'
#
loop_
_entity.id
_entity.type
_entity.pdbx_description
1 polymer ?
#
loop_
_entity_poly.entity_id
_entity_poly.type
_entity_poly.pdbx_seq_one_letter_code
_entity_poly.pdbx_strand_id
1 'polypeptide(L)' 'MKGTEHFTRAIAEYLNQRAATDPLFAPNLMKPNKSIEECVTYILNQVQANGCNGFEDDEIYSMAVHYYDEDEIEVG' A
#
# COMPACT_ATOMS: atom_id res chain seq x y z
N MET A 1 16.65 0.72 -6.01
CA MET A 1 17.03 1.31 -4.72
C MET A 1 16.69 0.36 -3.61
N LYS A 2 17.69 0.08 -2.80
CA LYS A 2 17.54 -0.96 -1.79
C LYS A 2 16.48 -0.64 -0.75
N GLY A 3 16.41 0.61 -0.33
CA GLY A 3 15.42 1.01 0.66
C GLY A 3 14.00 0.83 0.15
N THR A 4 13.78 1.18 -1.11
CA THR A 4 12.46 1.05 -1.73
C THR A 4 12.07 -0.40 -1.90
N GLU A 5 13.02 -1.25 -2.27
CA GLU A 5 12.74 -2.67 -2.42
C GLU A 5 12.32 -3.31 -1.11
N HIS A 6 13.03 -2.97 -0.04
CA HIS A 6 12.72 -3.51 1.27
C HIS A 6 11.34 -3.05 1.73
N PHE A 7 11.04 -1.78 1.52
CA PHE A 7 9.75 -1.22 1.88
C PHE A 7 8.63 -1.88 1.07
N THR A 8 8.85 -2.04 -0.24
CA THR A 8 7.88 -2.68 -1.12
C THR A 8 7.59 -4.10 -0.66
N ARG A 9 8.62 -4.84 -0.29
CA ARG A 9 8.44 -6.21 0.18
C ARG A 9 7.63 -6.25 1.47
N ALA A 10 7.92 -5.36 2.40
CA ALA A 10 7.20 -5.32 3.66
C ALA A 10 5.72 -5.07 3.44
N ILE A 11 5.40 -4.12 2.56
CA ILE A 11 4.02 -3.81 2.22
C ILE A 11 3.35 -5.03 1.56
N ALA A 12 4.04 -5.65 0.61
CA ALA A 12 3.49 -6.79 -0.10
C ALA A 12 3.20 -7.95 0.85
N GLU A 13 4.11 -8.22 1.78
CA GLU A 13 3.89 -9.29 2.74
C GLU A 13 2.72 -9.00 3.65
N TYR A 14 2.59 -7.76 4.10
CA TYR A 14 1.47 -7.38 4.93
C TYR A 14 0.15 -7.59 4.19
N LEU A 15 0.09 -7.14 2.94
CA LEU A 15 -1.13 -7.26 2.14
C LEU A 15 -1.50 -8.71 1.89
N ASN A 16 -0.50 -9.55 1.62
CA ASN A 16 -0.74 -10.97 1.41
C ASN A 16 -1.28 -11.64 2.67
N GLN A 17 -0.75 -11.29 3.82
CA GLN A 17 -1.24 -11.84 5.07
C GLN A 17 -2.65 -11.38 5.35
N ARG A 18 -2.95 -10.12 5.06
CA ARG A 18 -4.30 -9.62 5.25
C ARG A 18 -5.28 -10.33 4.33
N ALA A 19 -4.87 -10.57 3.08
CA ALA A 19 -5.72 -11.28 2.13
C ALA A 19 -6.00 -12.71 2.59
N ALA A 20 -5.03 -13.33 3.24
CA ALA A 20 -5.19 -14.69 3.73
C ALA A 20 -6.21 -14.79 4.86
N THR A 21 -6.36 -13.72 5.64
CA THR A 21 -7.28 -13.70 6.79
C THR A 21 -8.55 -12.94 6.52
N ASP A 22 -8.62 -12.20 5.42
CA ASP A 22 -9.78 -11.36 5.10
C ASP A 22 -10.24 -11.67 3.68
N PRO A 23 -11.23 -12.57 3.53
CA PRO A 23 -11.69 -12.95 2.20
C PRO A 23 -12.35 -11.80 1.43
N LEU A 24 -12.79 -10.76 2.12
CA LEU A 24 -13.36 -9.60 1.43
C LEU A 24 -12.27 -8.72 0.84
N PHE A 25 -11.10 -8.72 1.44
CA PHE A 25 -9.99 -7.94 0.92
C PHE A 25 -9.23 -8.66 -0.20
N ALA A 26 -9.16 -9.98 -0.14
CA ALA A 26 -8.34 -10.77 -1.07
C ALA A 26 -8.57 -10.41 -2.53
N PRO A 27 -9.82 -10.25 -3.02
CA PRO A 27 -10.03 -9.90 -4.42
C PRO A 27 -9.42 -8.56 -4.83
N ASN A 28 -9.23 -7.65 -3.89
CA ASN A 28 -8.66 -6.35 -4.19
C ASN A 28 -7.24 -6.46 -4.72
N LEU A 29 -6.49 -7.46 -4.25
CA LEU A 29 -5.12 -7.67 -4.71
C LEU A 29 -5.07 -8.19 -6.15
N MET A 30 -6.19 -8.67 -6.66
CA MET A 30 -6.26 -9.24 -8.00
C MET A 30 -6.71 -8.21 -9.05
N LYS A 31 -6.97 -6.98 -8.65
CA LYS A 31 -7.42 -5.95 -9.57
C LYS A 31 -6.34 -5.65 -10.60
N PRO A 32 -6.69 -5.72 -11.90
CA PRO A 32 -5.66 -5.57 -12.96
C PRO A 32 -5.09 -4.15 -13.06
N ASN A 33 -5.82 -3.16 -12.58
CA ASN A 33 -5.35 -1.78 -12.62
C ASN A 33 -4.59 -1.36 -11.36
N LYS A 34 -4.32 -2.30 -10.46
CA LYS A 34 -3.57 -2.05 -9.24
C LYS A 34 -2.26 -2.80 -9.27
N SER A 35 -1.23 -2.21 -8.67
CA SER A 35 0.07 -2.85 -8.58
C SER A 35 0.75 -2.43 -7.28
N ILE A 36 1.70 -3.26 -6.85
CA ILE A 36 2.44 -2.94 -5.62
C ILE A 36 3.31 -1.70 -5.82
N GLU A 37 3.84 -1.51 -7.01
CA GLU A 37 4.66 -0.34 -7.31
C GLU A 37 3.84 0.93 -7.17
N GLU A 38 2.64 0.94 -7.71
CA GLU A 38 1.77 2.10 -7.57
C GLU A 38 1.34 2.31 -6.14
N CYS A 39 1.10 1.22 -5.42
CA CYS A 39 0.74 1.30 -4.01
C CYS A 39 1.84 2.00 -3.21
N VAL A 40 3.08 1.60 -3.43
CA VAL A 40 4.21 2.20 -2.74
C VAL A 40 4.35 3.68 -3.13
N THR A 41 4.18 3.98 -4.41
CA THR A 41 4.24 5.37 -4.88
C THR A 41 3.16 6.21 -4.20
N TYR A 42 1.95 5.67 -4.12
CA TYR A 42 0.86 6.37 -3.45
C TYR A 42 1.21 6.68 -1.99
N ILE A 43 1.74 5.68 -1.29
CA ILE A 43 2.10 5.86 0.12
C ILE A 43 3.18 6.93 0.27
N LEU A 44 4.20 6.87 -0.56
CA LEU A 44 5.30 7.83 -0.49
C LEU A 44 4.81 9.25 -0.79
N ASN A 45 3.89 9.39 -1.74
CA ASN A 45 3.32 10.70 -2.05
C ASN A 45 2.51 11.24 -0.88
N GLN A 46 1.76 10.39 -0.20
CA GLN A 46 1.01 10.80 0.97
C GLN A 46 1.92 11.24 2.10
N VAL A 47 3.00 10.50 2.30
CA VAL A 47 3.98 10.84 3.33
C VAL A 47 4.59 12.20 3.05
N GLN A 48 4.97 12.46 1.81
CA GLN A 48 5.57 13.73 1.44
C GLN A 48 4.57 14.88 1.55
N ALA A 49 3.34 14.63 1.14
CA ALA A 49 2.30 15.68 1.17
C ALA A 49 2.00 16.13 2.59
N ASN A 50 2.16 15.25 3.56
CA ASN A 50 1.89 15.57 4.95
C ASN A 50 3.11 16.11 5.69
N GLY A 51 4.22 16.31 4.99
CA GLY A 51 5.43 16.84 5.58
C GLY A 51 5.93 15.98 6.72
N CYS A 52 5.94 14.74 6.54
CA CYS A 52 5.93 13.78 7.58
C CYS A 52 7.21 13.64 8.36
N ASN A 53 7.04 13.56 9.65
CA ASN A 53 8.08 13.27 10.60
C ASN A 53 7.83 11.94 11.28
N GLY A 54 7.49 10.93 10.51
CA GLY A 54 7.32 9.63 11.09
C GLY A 54 5.87 9.21 11.16
N PHE A 55 5.50 8.37 10.23
CA PHE A 55 4.25 7.64 10.31
C PHE A 55 4.48 6.35 11.07
N GLU A 56 3.50 5.95 11.84
CA GLU A 56 3.51 4.63 12.45
C GLU A 56 3.32 3.59 11.35
N ASP A 57 3.82 2.37 11.61
CA ASP A 57 3.66 1.28 10.64
C ASP A 57 2.19 1.04 10.32
N ASP A 58 1.32 1.12 11.34
CA ASP A 58 -0.11 0.93 11.14
C ASP A 58 -0.69 1.93 10.16
N GLU A 59 -0.22 3.18 10.21
CA GLU A 59 -0.70 4.20 9.30
C GLU A 59 -0.27 3.89 7.87
N ILE A 60 0.97 3.44 7.71
CA ILE A 60 1.50 3.06 6.40
C ILE A 60 0.68 1.91 5.82
N TYR A 61 0.44 0.89 6.63
CA TYR A 61 -0.31 -0.27 6.16
C TYR A 61 -1.76 0.08 5.87
N SER A 62 -2.35 0.99 6.64
CA SER A 62 -3.71 1.46 6.36
C SER A 62 -3.79 2.15 5.00
N MET A 63 -2.77 2.92 4.64
CA MET A 63 -2.74 3.55 3.33
C MET A 63 -2.64 2.52 2.22
N ALA A 64 -1.87 1.45 2.44
CA ALA A 64 -1.75 0.38 1.45
C ALA A 64 -3.09 -0.30 1.22
N VAL A 65 -3.79 -0.62 2.31
CA VAL A 65 -5.11 -1.25 2.22
C VAL A 65 -6.08 -0.31 1.50
N HIS A 66 -6.05 0.96 1.85
CA HIS A 66 -6.94 1.95 1.24
C HIS A 66 -6.71 2.04 -0.26
N TYR A 67 -5.44 2.03 -0.68
CA TYR A 67 -5.12 2.08 -2.10
C TYR A 67 -5.80 0.95 -2.87
N TYR A 68 -5.72 -0.27 -2.34
CA TYR A 68 -6.32 -1.42 -3.02
C TYR A 68 -7.83 -1.45 -2.91
N ASP A 69 -8.37 -0.88 -1.84
CA ASP A 69 -9.80 -0.89 -1.60
C ASP A 69 -10.54 0.12 -2.49
N GLU A 70 -9.90 1.23 -2.81
CA GLU A 70 -10.50 2.26 -3.65
C GLU A 70 -10.22 1.98 -5.11
N ASP A 71 -11.28 1.96 -5.92
CA ASP A 71 -11.13 1.70 -7.35
C ASP A 71 -10.50 2.89 -8.08
N GLU A 72 -10.88 4.10 -7.68
CA GLU A 72 -10.36 5.29 -8.31
C GLU A 72 -9.55 6.09 -7.31
N ILE A 73 -8.23 5.97 -7.42
CA ILE A 73 -7.35 6.68 -6.53
C ILE A 73 -6.22 7.31 -7.34
N GLU A 74 -5.91 8.55 -7.02
CA GLU A 74 -4.82 9.23 -7.71
C GLU A 74 -3.50 8.88 -7.04
N VAL A 75 -2.58 8.39 -7.87
CA VAL A 75 -1.30 7.93 -7.36
C VAL A 75 -0.25 9.02 -7.42
N GLY A 76 -0.33 9.86 -8.38
CA GLY A 76 0.70 10.81 -8.53
C GLY A 76 0.31 12.19 -8.86
#